data_65eba6cabb7120b8c43c1989d76b3a74
#
_entry.id   65eba6cabb7120b8c43c1989d76b3a74
#
_cell.length_a   1.000
_cell.length_b   1.000
_cell.length_c   1.000
_cell.angle_alpha   90.00
_cell.angle_beta   90.00
_cell.angle_gamma   90.00
#
_symmetry.space_group_name_H-M   'P 1'
#
loop_
_entity.id
_entity.type
_entity.pdbx_description
1 polymer ?
#
loop_
_entity_poly.entity_id
_entity_poly.type
_entity_poly.pdbx_seq_one_letter_code
_entity_poly.pdbx_strand_id
1 'polypeptide(L)'
;EINSKIDDLPPAKYNPGCLVKNSLVSSGCILNGTVENSVLFKQVFVGKNCVIKNSIILNDVYIGDNTHIENCIVESRDTIRANTRYVGENGVRVVVEKNERYAL
;
A
#
# COMPACT_ATOMS: atom_id res chain seq x y z
N GLU A 1 7.78 16.04 -23.67
CA GLU A 1 8.14 16.24 -22.93
C GLU A 1 7.48 16.66 -21.78
N ILE A 2 6.58 16.94 -21.88
CA ILE A 2 5.74 17.26 -20.95
C ILE A 2 5.57 16.36 -19.83
N ASN A 3 5.69 15.14 -20.06
CA ASN A 3 5.39 14.13 -19.12
C ASN A 3 6.46 13.81 -18.17
N SER A 4 7.59 14.38 -18.32
CA SER A 4 8.71 13.97 -17.54
C SER A 4 8.55 14.19 -16.07
N LYS A 5 7.78 15.16 -15.66
CA LYS A 5 7.61 15.37 -14.25
C LYS A 5 6.85 14.28 -13.57
N ILE A 6 5.93 13.68 -14.25
CA ILE A 6 5.16 12.61 -13.68
C ILE A 6 6.02 11.40 -13.47
N ASP A 7 7.03 11.25 -14.32
CA ASP A 7 7.88 10.08 -14.27
C ASP A 7 9.12 10.27 -13.41
N ASP A 8 9.18 11.37 -12.68
CA ASP A 8 10.34 11.65 -11.86
C ASP A 8 10.31 10.99 -10.49
N LEU A 9 9.33 10.17 -10.23
CA LEU A 9 9.29 9.46 -8.95
C LEU A 9 10.42 8.43 -8.90
N PRO A 10 11.03 8.26 -7.73
CA PRO A 10 12.09 7.26 -7.60
C PRO A 10 11.49 5.85 -7.75
N PRO A 11 12.32 4.88 -8.09
CA PRO A 11 11.81 3.50 -8.13
C PRO A 11 11.36 3.05 -6.76
N ALA A 12 10.60 1.99 -6.73
CA ALA A 12 10.14 1.44 -5.47
C ALA A 12 11.33 1.01 -4.62
N LYS A 13 11.20 1.19 -3.31
CA LYS A 13 12.25 0.85 -2.38
C LYS A 13 11.79 -0.34 -1.55
N TYR A 14 12.60 -1.40 -1.55
CA TYR A 14 12.28 -2.62 -0.85
C TYR A 14 13.24 -2.73 0.33
N ASN A 15 12.77 -2.43 1.52
CA ASN A 15 13.61 -2.43 2.70
C ASN A 15 13.83 -3.85 3.23
N PRO A 16 14.87 -4.07 4.01
CA PRO A 16 15.15 -5.41 4.54
C PRO A 16 13.94 -5.95 5.30
N GLY A 17 13.65 -7.22 5.07
CA GLY A 17 12.52 -7.86 5.72
C GLY A 17 11.24 -7.85 4.92
N CYS A 18 11.17 -7.09 3.84
CA CYS A 18 9.97 -7.12 3.02
C CYS A 18 9.98 -8.37 2.15
N LEU A 19 8.79 -8.78 1.75
CA LEU A 19 8.62 -9.92 0.87
C LEU A 19 7.55 -9.58 -0.14
N VAL A 20 7.88 -9.65 -1.43
CA VAL A 20 6.94 -9.31 -2.49
C VAL A 20 6.82 -10.48 -3.43
N LYS A 21 5.59 -10.99 -3.61
CA LYS A 21 5.33 -12.12 -4.48
C LYS A 21 4.18 -11.84 -5.41
N ASN A 22 4.39 -12.11 -6.70
CA ASN A 22 3.34 -12.03 -7.70
C ASN A 22 2.55 -10.72 -7.62
N SER A 23 3.26 -9.62 -7.57
CA SER A 23 2.63 -8.32 -7.38
C SER A 23 3.25 -7.28 -8.29
N LEU A 24 2.47 -6.24 -8.58
CA LEU A 24 2.95 -5.09 -9.33
C LEU A 24 3.14 -3.94 -8.36
N VAL A 25 4.33 -3.37 -8.37
CA VAL A 25 4.66 -2.26 -7.46
C VAL A 25 5.15 -1.10 -8.28
N SER A 26 4.47 0.02 -8.18
CA SER A 26 4.80 1.21 -8.97
C SER A 26 5.85 2.08 -8.31
N SER A 27 6.23 3.13 -9.01
CA SER A 27 7.29 4.03 -8.55
C SER A 27 6.93 4.74 -7.26
N GLY A 28 7.94 5.07 -6.48
CA GLY A 28 7.76 5.85 -5.26
C GLY A 28 7.24 5.07 -4.07
N CYS A 29 7.04 3.76 -4.22
CA CYS A 29 6.59 2.95 -3.09
C CYS A 29 7.74 2.65 -2.14
N ILE A 30 7.42 2.48 -0.86
CA ILE A 30 8.38 2.07 0.15
C ILE A 30 7.78 0.89 0.88
N LEU A 31 8.42 -0.26 0.81
CA LEU A 31 7.87 -1.50 1.33
C LEU A 31 8.70 -2.06 2.46
N ASN A 32 8.07 -2.29 3.59
CA ASN A 32 8.70 -2.90 4.75
C ASN A 32 7.99 -4.18 5.18
N GLY A 33 6.92 -4.55 4.51
CA GLY A 33 6.13 -5.71 4.88
C GLY A 33 5.98 -6.69 3.73
N THR A 34 4.98 -7.55 3.83
CA THR A 34 4.71 -8.59 2.84
C THR A 34 3.59 -8.16 1.91
N VAL A 35 3.80 -8.36 0.60
CA VAL A 35 2.81 -8.03 -0.43
C VAL A 35 2.70 -9.24 -1.35
N GLU A 36 1.48 -9.80 -1.46
CA GLU A 36 1.23 -10.96 -2.31
C GLU A 36 0.02 -10.75 -3.20
N ASN A 37 0.16 -11.12 -4.46
CA ASN A 37 -0.95 -11.08 -5.43
C ASN A 37 -1.69 -9.75 -5.43
N SER A 38 -0.95 -8.67 -5.34
CA SER A 38 -1.53 -7.34 -5.16
C SER A 38 -0.96 -6.36 -6.15
N VAL A 39 -1.65 -5.23 -6.28
CA VAL A 39 -1.18 -4.14 -7.12
C VAL A 39 -1.06 -2.91 -6.25
N LEU A 40 0.14 -2.34 -6.20
CA LEU A 40 0.38 -1.09 -5.49
C LEU A 40 0.64 0.01 -6.50
N PHE A 41 -0.17 1.05 -6.45
CA PHE A 41 0.01 2.18 -7.33
C PHE A 41 1.15 3.06 -6.80
N LYS A 42 1.22 4.32 -7.21
CA LYS A 42 2.38 5.14 -6.92
C LYS A 42 2.39 5.64 -5.49
N GLN A 43 3.60 5.74 -4.94
CA GLN A 43 3.81 6.36 -3.63
C GLN A 43 3.03 5.70 -2.49
N VAL A 44 3.00 4.39 -2.48
CA VAL A 44 2.37 3.65 -1.39
C VAL A 44 3.44 3.31 -0.36
N PHE A 45 3.16 3.59 0.90
CA PHE A 45 4.03 3.23 2.00
C PHE A 45 3.42 2.04 2.75
N VAL A 46 4.19 0.97 2.89
CA VAL A 46 3.76 -0.22 3.62
C VAL A 46 4.66 -0.38 4.82
N GLY A 47 4.09 -0.34 6.00
CA GLY A 47 4.83 -0.41 7.25
C GLY A 47 5.37 -1.79 7.55
N LYS A 48 6.04 -1.91 8.70
CA LYS A 48 6.66 -3.16 9.12
C LYS A 48 5.61 -4.15 9.55
N ASN A 49 5.87 -5.42 9.29
CA ASN A 49 4.99 -6.52 9.67
C ASN A 49 3.59 -6.41 9.07
N CYS A 50 3.46 -5.67 8.00
CA CYS A 50 2.19 -5.61 7.29
C CYS A 50 2.06 -6.81 6.37
N VAL A 51 0.83 -7.22 6.12
CA VAL A 51 0.53 -8.28 5.16
C VAL A 51 -0.56 -7.77 4.25
N ILE A 52 -0.26 -7.69 2.95
CA ILE A 52 -1.22 -7.23 1.95
C ILE A 52 -1.38 -8.35 0.94
N LYS A 53 -2.60 -8.87 0.84
CA LYS A 53 -2.90 -9.98 -0.06
C LYS A 53 -4.10 -9.70 -0.93
N ASN A 54 -4.00 -10.10 -2.20
CA ASN A 54 -5.12 -10.05 -3.14
C ASN A 54 -5.83 -8.70 -3.13
N SER A 55 -5.07 -7.63 -3.09
CA SER A 55 -5.62 -6.29 -2.91
C SER A 55 -5.08 -5.33 -3.94
N ILE A 56 -5.79 -4.21 -4.09
CA ILE A 56 -5.35 -3.12 -4.94
C ILE A 56 -5.24 -1.89 -4.05
N ILE A 57 -4.04 -1.33 -3.98
CA ILE A 57 -3.79 -0.16 -3.17
C ILE A 57 -3.53 1.01 -4.11
N LEU A 58 -4.38 2.01 -4.07
CA LEU A 58 -4.29 3.12 -5.00
C LEU A 58 -3.19 4.10 -4.60
N ASN A 59 -3.17 5.27 -5.24
CA ASN A 59 -2.03 6.18 -5.11
C ASN A 59 -1.91 6.82 -3.73
N ASP A 60 -0.66 6.98 -3.30
CA ASP A 60 -0.37 7.78 -2.12
C ASP A 60 -1.10 7.32 -0.86
N VAL A 61 -1.05 6.02 -0.63
CA VAL A 61 -1.67 5.41 0.55
C VAL A 61 -0.57 5.13 1.58
N TYR A 62 -0.86 5.43 2.82
CA TYR A 62 0.05 5.14 3.93
C TYR A 62 -0.55 4.02 4.76
N ILE A 63 0.18 2.94 4.94
CA ILE A 63 -0.27 1.80 5.71
C ILE A 63 0.64 1.63 6.91
N GLY A 64 0.09 1.86 8.09
CA GLY A 64 0.86 1.79 9.34
C GLY A 64 1.27 0.37 9.68
N ASP A 65 2.21 0.24 10.62
CA ASP A 65 2.79 -1.05 10.96
C ASP A 65 1.77 -2.06 11.45
N ASN A 66 2.07 -3.34 11.29
CA ASN A 66 1.27 -4.45 11.81
C ASN A 66 -0.16 -4.46 11.28
N THR A 67 -0.36 -4.04 10.05
CA THR A 67 -1.68 -3.98 9.43
C THR A 67 -1.84 -5.15 8.47
N HIS A 68 -3.04 -5.72 8.46
CA HIS A 68 -3.37 -6.84 7.58
C HIS A 68 -4.48 -6.40 6.63
N ILE A 69 -4.22 -6.49 5.34
CA ILE A 69 -5.20 -6.11 4.31
C ILE A 69 -5.32 -7.26 3.34
N GLU A 70 -6.56 -7.75 3.18
CA GLU A 70 -6.79 -8.89 2.31
C GLU A 70 -8.08 -8.72 1.53
N ASN A 71 -8.01 -8.92 0.22
CA ASN A 71 -9.15 -8.83 -0.68
C ASN A 71 -9.86 -7.48 -0.60
N CYS A 72 -9.07 -6.40 -0.64
CA CYS A 72 -9.58 -5.04 -0.50
C CYS A 72 -9.09 -4.15 -1.64
N ILE A 73 -9.80 -3.06 -1.83
CA ILE A 73 -9.34 -1.95 -2.66
C ILE A 73 -9.23 -0.75 -1.73
N VAL A 74 -8.02 -0.24 -1.56
CA VAL A 74 -7.76 0.88 -0.67
C VAL A 74 -7.69 2.16 -1.50
N GLU A 75 -8.52 3.11 -1.16
CA GLU A 75 -8.68 4.31 -1.95
C GLU A 75 -7.46 5.21 -1.87
N SER A 76 -7.27 6.01 -2.93
CA SER A 76 -6.12 6.92 -2.99
C SER A 76 -6.09 7.86 -1.80
N ARG A 77 -4.88 8.15 -1.34
CA ARG A 77 -4.62 9.07 -0.23
C ARG A 77 -5.22 8.63 1.10
N ASP A 78 -5.55 7.37 1.23
CA ASP A 78 -5.96 6.81 2.52
C ASP A 78 -4.76 6.75 3.45
N THR A 79 -5.01 6.89 4.72
CA THR A 79 -4.01 6.70 5.76
C THR A 79 -4.57 5.69 6.75
N ILE A 80 -3.99 4.51 6.76
CA ILE A 80 -4.45 3.41 7.59
C ILE A 80 -3.53 3.32 8.80
N ARG A 81 -4.14 3.40 9.98
CA ARG A 81 -3.37 3.38 11.21
C ARG A 81 -2.77 2.02 11.47
N ALA A 82 -1.72 2.01 12.27
CA ALA A 82 -1.07 0.77 12.65
C ALA A 82 -2.04 -0.16 13.37
N ASN A 83 -1.75 -1.43 13.31
CA ASN A 83 -2.51 -2.48 13.99
C ASN A 83 -3.95 -2.60 13.52
N THR A 84 -4.19 -2.38 12.24
CA THR A 84 -5.52 -2.43 11.66
C THR A 84 -5.66 -3.70 10.83
N ARG A 85 -6.88 -4.22 10.74
CA ARG A 85 -7.15 -5.39 9.93
C ARG A 85 -8.38 -5.15 9.06
N TYR A 86 -8.20 -5.26 7.75
CA TYR A 86 -9.29 -5.15 6.79
C TYR A 86 -9.31 -6.39 5.90
N VAL A 87 -10.42 -7.09 5.89
CA VAL A 87 -10.57 -8.30 5.07
C VAL A 87 -11.90 -8.25 4.34
N GLY A 88 -11.87 -8.52 3.04
CA GLY A 88 -13.10 -8.67 2.27
C GLY A 88 -13.52 -10.13 2.31
N GLU A 89 -14.43 -10.48 3.19
CA GLU A 89 -14.79 -11.88 3.41
C GLU A 89 -15.81 -12.43 2.42
N ASN A 90 -16.77 -11.62 2.02
CA ASN A 90 -17.78 -12.05 1.09
C ASN A 90 -17.72 -11.27 -0.21
N GLY A 91 -16.53 -10.89 -0.59
CA GLY A 91 -16.32 -10.09 -1.78
C GLY A 91 -15.29 -9.02 -1.49
N VAL A 92 -14.98 -8.22 -2.50
CA VAL A 92 -13.96 -7.18 -2.36
C VAL A 92 -14.48 -6.08 -1.45
N ARG A 93 -13.66 -5.69 -0.50
CA ARG A 93 -14.00 -4.61 0.42
C ARG A 93 -13.32 -3.33 -0.02
N VAL A 94 -14.07 -2.24 -0.10
CA VAL A 94 -13.51 -0.94 -0.41
C VAL A 94 -13.21 -0.22 0.90
N VAL A 95 -11.97 0.24 1.05
CA VAL A 95 -11.52 0.89 2.28
C VAL A 95 -11.31 2.36 2.01
N VAL A 96 -11.96 3.20 2.82
CA VAL A 96 -11.82 4.65 2.75
C VAL A 96 -11.48 5.14 4.15
N GLU A 97 -10.19 5.50 4.36
CA GLU A 97 -9.72 5.92 5.68
C GLU A 97 -8.90 7.20 5.55
N LYS A 98 -9.53 8.31 5.73
CA LYS A 98 -8.88 9.62 5.52
C LYS A 98 -8.34 10.21 6.82
N ASN A 99 -7.50 9.46 7.50
CA ASN A 99 -6.86 9.93 8.72
C ASN A 99 -5.75 10.91 8.40
N GLU A 100 -5.39 11.72 9.36
CA GLU A 100 -4.28 12.64 9.20
C GLU A 100 -2.98 11.93 9.51
N ARG A 101 -2.03 12.00 8.58
CA ARG A 101 -0.79 11.23 8.72
C ARG A 101 0.10 11.69 9.84
N TYR A 102 0.17 12.98 10.05
CA TYR A 102 1.08 13.46 11.06
C TYR A 102 0.59 13.14 12.48
N ALA A 103 -0.61 12.64 12.60
CA ALA A 103 -1.15 12.25 13.89
C ALA A 103 -0.85 10.80 14.24
N LEU A 104 -0.16 10.07 13.36
CA LEU A 104 0.12 8.65 13.57
C LEU A 104 1.38 8.43 14.41
#